data_c96cb0307e8051d08b0d2d762ff3c0d5
#
_entry.id   c96cb0307e8051d08b0d2d762ff3c0d5
#
_cell.length_a   1.000
_cell.length_b   1.000
_cell.length_c   1.000
_cell.angle_alpha   90.00
_cell.angle_beta   90.00
_cell.angle_gamma   90.00
#
_symmetry.space_group_name_H-M   'P 1'
#
loop_
_entity.id
_entity.type
_entity.pdbx_description
1 polymer ?
#
loop_
_entity_poly.entity_id
_entity_poly.type
_entity_poly.pdbx_seq_one_letter_code
_entity_poly.pdbx_strand_id
1 'polypeptide(L)'
;MNVLITIIALNFSGSAYSHSGGLDKQGCHAGSKPYHCHRKQNSTAGTKLKSGSVITDTVTHVRDGDTVEVNGVAIRLSALNCPENGTQKGNYATKVAKQFQGAKMTWELTGAKTYDRLVGYCSINGMDFGRYMIQNSSCKV
;
A
#
# COMPACT_ATOMS: atom_id res chain seq x y z
N MET A 1 -30.01 -25.50 -51.96
CA MET A 1 -30.32 -25.96 -50.60
C MET A 1 -29.43 -25.17 -49.64
N ASN A 2 -29.92 -24.01 -49.18
CA ASN A 2 -29.15 -23.09 -48.34
C ASN A 2 -29.45 -23.38 -46.88
N VAL A 3 -28.42 -23.81 -46.15
CA VAL A 3 -28.50 -24.00 -44.71
C VAL A 3 -28.14 -22.69 -44.00
N LEU A 4 -29.13 -22.04 -43.38
CA LEU A 4 -28.93 -20.87 -42.56
C LEU A 4 -28.45 -21.34 -41.17
N ILE A 5 -27.20 -21.02 -40.83
CA ILE A 5 -26.63 -21.25 -39.48
C ILE A 5 -26.97 -20.01 -38.63
N THR A 6 -27.91 -20.16 -37.74
CA THR A 6 -28.26 -19.12 -36.73
C THR A 6 -27.26 -19.17 -35.59
N ILE A 7 -26.42 -18.16 -35.50
CA ILE A 7 -25.50 -17.98 -34.36
C ILE A 7 -26.27 -17.32 -33.22
N ILE A 8 -26.55 -18.08 -32.15
CA ILE A 8 -27.12 -17.56 -30.92
C ILE A 8 -25.97 -16.94 -30.12
N ALA A 9 -25.89 -15.61 -30.05
CA ALA A 9 -25.01 -14.90 -29.16
C ALA A 9 -25.56 -14.94 -27.75
N LEU A 10 -24.95 -15.73 -26.84
CA LEU A 10 -25.22 -15.65 -25.42
C LEU A 10 -24.57 -14.36 -24.85
N ASN A 11 -25.41 -13.36 -24.63
CA ASN A 11 -25.03 -12.19 -23.85
C ASN A 11 -24.94 -12.59 -22.36
N PHE A 12 -23.73 -12.80 -21.84
CA PHE A 12 -23.49 -12.87 -20.42
C PHE A 12 -23.48 -11.43 -19.86
N SER A 13 -24.63 -10.96 -19.42
CA SER A 13 -24.74 -9.74 -18.62
C SER A 13 -24.24 -10.05 -17.21
N GLY A 14 -22.97 -9.84 -16.98
CA GLY A 14 -22.38 -9.85 -15.64
C GLY A 14 -22.90 -8.66 -14.84
N SER A 15 -23.92 -8.87 -13.99
CA SER A 15 -24.40 -7.85 -13.06
C SER A 15 -23.31 -7.57 -12.01
N ALA A 16 -22.64 -6.42 -12.10
CA ALA A 16 -21.81 -5.91 -11.03
C ALA A 16 -22.73 -5.42 -9.90
N TYR A 17 -22.83 -6.19 -8.83
CA TYR A 17 -23.56 -5.78 -7.64
C TYR A 17 -22.65 -4.99 -6.72
N SER A 18 -22.88 -3.69 -6.61
CA SER A 18 -22.33 -2.84 -5.55
C SER A 18 -23.28 -2.90 -4.36
N HIS A 19 -22.80 -3.31 -3.19
CA HIS A 19 -23.55 -3.26 -1.94
C HIS A 19 -22.72 -2.65 -0.82
N SER A 20 -23.41 -1.88 0.02
CA SER A 20 -22.83 -1.24 1.20
C SER A 20 -22.73 -2.26 2.34
N GLY A 21 -21.60 -2.29 3.01
CA GLY A 21 -21.34 -3.09 4.21
C GLY A 21 -19.89 -2.98 4.61
N GLY A 22 -19.62 -2.84 5.91
CA GLY A 22 -18.26 -2.88 6.43
C GLY A 22 -17.62 -4.25 6.15
N LEU A 23 -16.37 -4.25 5.74
CA LEU A 23 -15.60 -5.47 5.57
C LEU A 23 -14.96 -5.87 6.89
N ASP A 24 -14.88 -7.16 7.16
CA ASP A 24 -14.11 -7.70 8.26
C ASP A 24 -12.59 -7.63 7.98
N LYS A 25 -11.80 -8.13 8.94
CA LYS A 25 -10.34 -8.14 8.82
C LYS A 25 -9.83 -8.94 7.62
N GLN A 26 -10.65 -9.84 7.09
CA GLN A 26 -10.37 -10.68 5.94
C GLN A 26 -10.79 -10.03 4.61
N GLY A 27 -11.43 -8.87 4.65
CA GLY A 27 -11.97 -8.21 3.47
C GLY A 27 -13.26 -8.83 2.96
N CYS A 28 -13.99 -9.48 3.85
CA CYS A 28 -15.22 -10.21 3.60
C CYS A 28 -16.39 -9.62 4.38
N HIS A 29 -17.60 -9.87 3.99
CA HIS A 29 -18.79 -9.51 4.76
C HIS A 29 -20.00 -10.41 4.47
N ALA A 30 -20.93 -10.48 5.42
CA ALA A 30 -22.27 -11.00 5.24
C ALA A 30 -23.24 -9.81 5.14
N GLY A 31 -24.10 -9.82 4.16
CA GLY A 31 -25.17 -8.84 3.97
C GLY A 31 -26.45 -9.56 3.57
N SER A 32 -27.17 -9.00 2.61
CA SER A 32 -28.33 -9.63 1.96
C SER A 32 -27.98 -10.90 1.15
N LYS A 33 -26.70 -11.21 1.03
CA LYS A 33 -26.13 -12.39 0.37
C LYS A 33 -25.30 -13.21 1.35
N PRO A 34 -25.04 -14.51 1.04
CA PRO A 34 -24.13 -15.32 1.83
C PRO A 34 -22.77 -14.64 2.02
N TYR A 35 -22.08 -14.97 3.11
CA TYR A 35 -20.75 -14.48 3.43
C TYR A 35 -19.79 -14.63 2.23
N HIS A 36 -19.21 -13.55 1.76
CA HIS A 36 -18.32 -13.52 0.59
C HIS A 36 -17.26 -12.42 0.70
N CYS A 37 -16.20 -12.56 -0.08
CA CYS A 37 -15.02 -11.70 -0.02
C CYS A 37 -14.84 -10.87 -1.31
N HIS A 38 -14.51 -9.60 -1.17
CA HIS A 38 -14.26 -8.68 -2.28
C HIS A 38 -12.78 -8.46 -2.60
N ARG A 39 -11.90 -8.86 -1.68
CA ARG A 39 -10.47 -8.75 -1.87
C ARG A 39 -9.87 -10.15 -1.91
N LYS A 40 -9.05 -10.44 -2.92
CA LYS A 40 -8.12 -11.55 -2.82
C LYS A 40 -7.18 -11.21 -1.67
N GLN A 41 -7.20 -12.02 -0.61
CA GLN A 41 -6.09 -12.06 0.33
C GLN A 41 -4.84 -12.44 -0.47
N ASN A 42 -3.99 -11.46 -0.78
CA ASN A 42 -2.60 -11.77 -0.93
C ASN A 42 -2.14 -12.15 0.48
N SER A 43 -2.15 -13.44 0.73
CA SER A 43 -1.76 -14.03 2.00
C SER A 43 -0.25 -13.90 2.21
N THR A 44 0.20 -12.68 2.47
CA THR A 44 1.30 -12.45 3.39
C THR A 44 0.73 -12.32 4.79
N ALA A 45 -0.34 -13.08 5.04
CA ALA A 45 -0.99 -13.19 6.32
C ALA A 45 -0.08 -13.99 7.24
N GLY A 46 0.48 -13.34 8.23
CA GLY A 46 0.88 -14.00 9.45
C GLY A 46 2.35 -14.19 9.73
N THR A 47 3.28 -13.66 8.94
CA THR A 47 4.62 -13.48 9.47
C THR A 47 4.58 -12.26 10.37
N LYS A 48 4.50 -12.48 11.68
CA LYS A 48 4.68 -11.45 12.69
C LYS A 48 6.09 -10.89 12.47
N LEU A 49 6.20 -9.82 11.68
CA LEU A 49 7.47 -9.20 11.37
C LEU A 49 8.06 -8.68 12.68
N LYS A 50 9.12 -9.33 13.13
CA LYS A 50 9.81 -9.04 14.39
C LYS A 50 10.72 -7.83 14.21
N SER A 51 11.11 -7.21 15.32
CA SER A 51 12.20 -6.26 15.32
C SER A 51 13.45 -6.86 14.65
N GLY A 52 14.13 -6.08 13.81
CA GLY A 52 15.28 -6.52 13.01
C GLY A 52 14.94 -7.32 11.76
N SER A 53 13.66 -7.53 11.44
CA SER A 53 13.29 -8.11 10.14
C SER A 53 13.67 -7.16 9.01
N VAL A 54 14.35 -7.69 7.99
CA VAL A 54 14.74 -6.95 6.79
C VAL A 54 13.82 -7.32 5.64
N ILE A 55 13.27 -6.32 4.98
CA ILE A 55 12.43 -6.46 3.78
C ILE A 55 13.07 -5.66 2.66
N THR A 56 13.23 -6.25 1.50
CA THR A 56 13.64 -5.54 0.27
C THR A 56 12.57 -5.75 -0.78
N ASP A 57 11.88 -4.68 -1.14
CA ASP A 57 10.82 -4.76 -2.15
C ASP A 57 10.55 -3.38 -2.79
N THR A 58 9.68 -3.34 -3.78
CA THR A 58 9.35 -2.16 -4.56
C THR A 58 8.33 -1.29 -3.85
N VAL A 59 8.58 0.02 -3.82
CA VAL A 59 7.61 1.02 -3.35
C VAL A 59 6.45 1.10 -4.34
N THR A 60 5.29 0.63 -3.94
CA THR A 60 4.08 0.61 -4.78
C THR A 60 3.29 1.91 -4.68
N HIS A 61 3.34 2.57 -3.53
CA HIS A 61 2.64 3.84 -3.29
C HIS A 61 3.35 4.70 -2.26
N VAL A 62 3.24 6.02 -2.39
CA VAL A 62 3.72 6.99 -1.40
C VAL A 62 2.51 7.70 -0.80
N ARG A 63 2.26 7.50 0.50
CA ARG A 63 1.15 8.15 1.21
C ARG A 63 1.49 9.61 1.52
N ASP A 64 2.66 9.84 2.07
CA ASP A 64 3.19 11.15 2.47
C ASP A 64 4.73 11.12 2.55
N GLY A 65 5.35 12.19 3.11
CA GLY A 65 6.80 12.32 3.16
C GLY A 65 7.52 11.29 4.03
N ASP A 66 6.84 10.68 5.00
CA ASP A 66 7.42 9.71 5.93
C ASP A 66 6.76 8.33 5.89
N THR A 67 5.79 8.11 5.01
CA THR A 67 5.04 6.85 4.92
C THR A 67 4.91 6.40 3.47
N VAL A 68 5.38 5.19 3.20
CA VAL A 68 5.26 4.55 1.89
C VAL A 68 4.60 3.18 2.01
N GLU A 69 4.10 2.67 0.90
CA GLU A 69 3.60 1.30 0.79
C GLU A 69 4.58 0.45 -0.03
N VAL A 70 4.93 -0.68 0.52
CA VAL A 70 5.79 -1.67 -0.10
C VAL A 70 4.96 -2.95 -0.24
N ASN A 71 4.66 -3.32 -1.47
CA ASN A 71 3.80 -4.47 -1.79
C ASN A 71 2.48 -4.48 -0.98
N GLY A 72 1.83 -3.31 -0.85
CA GLY A 72 0.56 -3.14 -0.13
C GLY A 72 0.68 -3.08 1.40
N VAL A 73 1.91 -3.12 1.95
CA VAL A 73 2.17 -2.93 3.38
C VAL A 73 2.64 -1.51 3.64
N ALA A 74 1.93 -0.77 4.47
CA ALA A 74 2.32 0.58 4.84
C ALA A 74 3.45 0.56 5.87
N ILE A 75 4.52 1.28 5.58
CA ILE A 75 5.69 1.42 6.46
C ILE A 75 5.99 2.90 6.67
N ARG A 76 6.04 3.31 7.94
CA ARG A 76 6.45 4.65 8.36
C ARG A 76 7.95 4.66 8.66
N LEU A 77 8.67 5.68 8.20
CA LEU A 77 10.06 5.86 8.56
C LEU A 77 10.19 6.12 10.07
N SER A 78 11.08 5.37 10.71
CA SER A 78 11.45 5.59 12.11
C SER A 78 12.21 6.90 12.26
N ALA A 79 11.96 7.60 13.36
CA ALA A 79 12.64 8.87 13.70
C ALA A 79 12.55 9.96 12.61
N LEU A 80 11.60 9.89 11.71
CA LEU A 80 11.33 10.96 10.75
C LEU A 80 9.94 11.56 10.99
N ASN A 81 9.85 12.87 10.98
CA ASN A 81 8.62 13.62 11.07
C ASN A 81 8.52 14.61 9.92
N CYS A 82 7.59 14.38 9.02
CA CYS A 82 7.31 15.27 7.90
C CYS A 82 6.05 16.10 8.17
N PRO A 83 5.95 17.31 7.63
CA PRO A 83 4.74 18.10 7.70
C PRO A 83 3.57 17.35 7.06
N GLU A 84 2.37 17.51 7.64
CA GLU A 84 1.15 16.83 7.21
C GLU A 84 0.77 17.19 5.76
N ASN A 85 0.22 16.20 5.05
CA ASN A 85 -0.40 16.40 3.75
C ASN A 85 -1.52 17.46 3.86
N GLY A 86 -1.71 18.22 2.76
CA GLY A 86 -2.64 19.35 2.73
C GLY A 86 -1.98 20.68 3.10
N THR A 87 -0.79 20.68 3.69
CA THR A 87 0.05 21.87 3.84
C THR A 87 1.01 22.01 2.65
N GLN A 88 1.46 23.22 2.36
CA GLN A 88 2.43 23.43 1.28
C GLN A 88 3.73 22.62 1.50
N LYS A 89 4.24 22.61 2.74
CA LYS A 89 5.44 21.85 3.11
C LYS A 89 5.23 20.33 3.06
N GLY A 90 4.07 19.85 3.51
CA GLY A 90 3.71 18.42 3.46
C GLY A 90 3.54 17.93 2.02
N ASN A 91 2.85 18.70 1.19
CA ASN A 91 2.70 18.39 -0.23
C ASN A 91 4.05 18.34 -0.95
N TYR A 92 4.98 19.25 -0.58
CA TYR A 92 6.34 19.23 -1.11
C TYR A 92 7.13 18.01 -0.64
N ALA A 93 7.07 17.65 0.65
CA ALA A 93 7.71 16.45 1.18
C ALA A 93 7.18 15.17 0.48
N THR A 94 5.87 15.08 0.30
CA THR A 94 5.24 13.99 -0.45
C THR A 94 5.72 13.93 -1.90
N LYS A 95 5.86 15.09 -2.57
CA LYS A 95 6.40 15.16 -3.93
C LYS A 95 7.85 14.66 -4.00
N VAL A 96 8.67 15.00 -3.02
CA VAL A 96 10.05 14.51 -2.91
C VAL A 96 10.08 12.99 -2.73
N ALA A 97 9.27 12.46 -1.82
CA ALA A 97 9.16 11.02 -1.59
C ALA A 97 8.64 10.25 -2.81
N LYS A 98 7.72 10.82 -3.58
CA LYS A 98 7.15 10.20 -4.80
C LYS A 98 8.16 9.95 -5.92
N GLN A 99 9.32 10.60 -5.90
CA GLN A 99 10.41 10.31 -6.85
C GLN A 99 10.93 8.88 -6.72
N PHE A 100 10.70 8.25 -5.57
CA PHE A 100 11.13 6.88 -5.28
C PHE A 100 10.02 5.83 -5.48
N GLN A 101 8.84 6.24 -5.93
CA GLN A 101 7.79 5.28 -6.28
C GLN A 101 8.26 4.41 -7.46
N GLY A 102 8.11 3.09 -7.32
CA GLY A 102 8.66 2.12 -8.26
C GLY A 102 10.10 1.69 -7.98
N ALA A 103 10.80 2.35 -7.07
CA ALA A 103 12.16 1.97 -6.68
C ALA A 103 12.14 0.80 -5.67
N LYS A 104 13.18 -0.04 -5.71
CA LYS A 104 13.46 -1.03 -4.67
C LYS A 104 14.09 -0.36 -3.46
N MET A 105 13.48 -0.59 -2.30
CA MET A 105 14.01 -0.11 -1.01
C MET A 105 14.21 -1.28 -0.05
N THR A 106 15.23 -1.16 0.80
CA THR A 106 15.49 -2.10 1.89
C THR A 106 15.07 -1.47 3.21
N TRP A 107 14.23 -2.17 3.95
CA TRP A 107 13.66 -1.75 5.21
C TRP A 107 14.13 -2.68 6.33
N GLU A 108 14.63 -2.09 7.41
CA GLU A 108 14.86 -2.76 8.68
C GLU A 108 13.74 -2.37 9.64
N LEU A 109 12.91 -3.33 10.02
CA LEU A 109 11.73 -3.10 10.85
C LEU A 109 12.11 -3.01 12.32
N THR A 110 11.56 -2.03 13.03
CA THR A 110 11.76 -1.86 14.47
C THR A 110 10.91 -2.80 15.32
N GLY A 111 9.89 -3.43 14.74
CA GLY A 111 8.85 -4.18 15.44
C GLY A 111 7.73 -3.31 16.00
N ALA A 112 7.88 -1.99 16.00
CA ALA A 112 6.82 -1.06 16.38
C ALA A 112 5.75 -0.95 15.28
N LYS A 113 4.56 -0.54 15.71
CA LYS A 113 3.43 -0.22 14.82
C LYS A 113 2.85 1.12 15.19
N THR A 114 2.41 1.87 14.19
CA THR A 114 1.67 3.12 14.37
C THR A 114 0.42 3.04 13.50
N TYR A 115 -0.74 2.86 14.14
CA TYR A 115 -2.01 2.59 13.46
C TYR A 115 -1.91 1.31 12.58
N ASP A 116 -2.12 1.45 11.28
CA ASP A 116 -2.04 0.37 10.29
C ASP A 116 -0.64 0.18 9.68
N ARG A 117 0.35 0.98 10.13
CA ARG A 117 1.70 1.05 9.56
C ARG A 117 2.71 0.30 10.42
N LEU A 118 3.63 -0.41 9.78
CA LEU A 118 4.88 -0.84 10.40
C LEU A 118 5.82 0.37 10.55
N VAL A 119 6.82 0.25 11.41
CA VAL A 119 7.85 1.29 11.59
C VAL A 119 9.20 0.67 11.25
N GLY A 120 9.99 1.39 10.45
CA GLY A 120 11.31 0.90 10.02
C GLY A 120 12.25 1.99 9.57
N TYR A 121 13.52 1.64 9.48
CA TYR A 121 14.56 2.41 8.79
C TYR A 121 14.63 1.98 7.35
N CYS A 122 14.90 2.90 6.45
CA CYS A 122 14.91 2.64 5.02
C CYS A 122 16.21 3.07 4.36
N SER A 123 16.72 2.21 3.51
CA SER A 123 17.82 2.54 2.60
C SER A 123 17.49 2.21 1.15
N ILE A 124 18.05 2.99 0.25
CA ILE A 124 17.96 2.78 -1.19
C ILE A 124 19.36 2.93 -1.80
N ASN A 125 19.86 1.89 -2.44
CA ASN A 125 21.20 1.85 -3.01
C ASN A 125 22.30 2.31 -2.01
N GLY A 126 22.17 1.94 -0.74
CA GLY A 126 23.10 2.33 0.33
C GLY A 126 22.90 3.74 0.88
N MET A 127 21.97 4.51 0.36
CA MET A 127 21.61 5.84 0.86
C MET A 127 20.49 5.71 1.91
N ASP A 128 20.65 6.35 3.06
CA ASP A 128 19.60 6.46 4.08
C ASP A 128 18.49 7.38 3.58
N PHE A 129 17.29 6.83 3.43
CA PHE A 129 16.17 7.57 2.87
C PHE A 129 15.64 8.65 3.83
N GLY A 130 15.66 8.42 5.14
CA GLY A 130 15.27 9.43 6.12
C GLY A 130 16.18 10.65 6.05
N ARG A 131 17.51 10.44 5.98
CA ARG A 131 18.49 11.49 5.80
C ARG A 131 18.27 12.26 4.50
N TYR A 132 17.97 11.55 3.41
CA TYR A 132 17.65 12.20 2.14
C TYR A 132 16.44 13.12 2.27
N MET A 133 15.38 12.67 2.93
CA MET A 133 14.16 13.47 3.14
C MET A 133 14.41 14.72 3.98
N ILE A 134 15.25 14.63 5.02
CA ILE A 134 15.65 15.79 5.85
C ILE A 134 16.41 16.83 5.00
N GLN A 135 17.29 16.39 4.12
CA GLN A 135 18.10 17.27 3.28
C GLN A 135 17.32 17.93 2.14
N ASN A 136 16.28 17.27 1.63
CA ASN A 136 15.59 17.67 0.41
C ASN A 136 14.14 18.13 0.63
N SER A 137 13.69 18.16 1.87
CA SER A 137 12.34 18.59 2.21
C SER A 137 12.28 19.31 3.57
N SER A 138 11.09 19.56 4.09
CA SER A 138 10.91 20.14 5.42
C SER A 138 10.73 19.08 6.51
N CYS A 139 11.10 17.84 6.26
CA CYS A 139 11.10 16.78 7.26
C CYS A 139 12.24 16.97 8.28
N LYS A 140 12.05 16.46 9.49
CA LYS A 140 13.01 16.56 10.59
C LYS A 140 12.96 15.30 11.48
N VAL A 141 13.93 15.13 12.33
CA VAL A 141 13.92 14.11 13.39
C VAL A 141 12.99 14.53 14.52
#